data_25236d1cbed48e87986ed5ab975424f3
#
_entry.id   25236d1cbed48e87986ed5ab975424f3
#
_cell.length_a   1.000
_cell.length_b   1.000
_cell.length_c   1.000
_cell.angle_alpha   90.00
_cell.angle_beta   90.00
_cell.angle_gamma   90.00
#
_symmetry.space_group_name_H-M   'P 1'
#
loop_
_entity.id
_entity.type
_entity.pdbx_description
1 polymer ?
#
loop_
_entity_poly.entity_id
_entity_poly.type
_entity_poly.pdbx_seq_one_letter_code
_entity_poly.pdbx_strand_id
1 'polypeptide(L)'
;MNFKITVLEVLLAIILFIIMQLVKNKAKEKTLIYLLPNIYLIIVASIFKELKNYTFIIIILYLLFDIINEYIISNKETLIDEKNYYKDTLLTFMISIIVYNFYLLKVEDAFIDMNQFKNFIWVLIILYIYQILKKSKKTNPKKEKNDYDVRFREYVILNYAKFKNKYSYLIKNKNKTIENVLYSFIIYENYINSGLNKYIKMIKHRLNNLNVYGIMQVNSDKYLSDEESIVITKNKVVNKYNKIKNNDINIIEELIKTKYSDKLVIKEIIKINDIIEDFNK
;
A
#
# COMPACT_ATOMS: atom_id res chain seq x y z
N MET A 1 -25.03 17.52 17.93
CA MET A 1 -24.58 16.12 18.03
C MET A 1 -24.16 15.85 19.47
N ASN A 2 -24.67 14.81 20.11
CA ASN A 2 -24.41 14.57 21.54
C ASN A 2 -22.98 14.03 21.69
N PHE A 3 -22.12 14.69 22.47
CA PHE A 3 -20.70 14.31 22.66
C PHE A 3 -20.51 12.82 23.01
N LYS A 4 -21.40 12.24 23.83
CA LYS A 4 -21.38 10.82 24.18
C LYS A 4 -21.56 9.90 22.96
N ILE A 5 -22.43 10.28 22.02
CA ILE A 5 -22.67 9.51 20.77
C ILE A 5 -21.41 9.53 19.92
N THR A 6 -20.77 10.69 19.74
CA THR A 6 -19.55 10.81 18.94
C THR A 6 -18.39 9.98 19.48
N VAL A 7 -18.20 9.97 20.82
CA VAL A 7 -17.15 9.15 21.43
C VAL A 7 -17.43 7.66 21.21
N LEU A 8 -18.69 7.23 21.31
CA LEU A 8 -19.07 5.85 21.06
C LEU A 8 -18.85 5.42 19.61
N GLU A 9 -19.15 6.29 18.63
CA GLU A 9 -18.90 6.04 17.22
C GLU A 9 -17.41 5.85 16.93
N VAL A 10 -16.54 6.68 17.53
CA VAL A 10 -15.09 6.56 17.38
C VAL A 10 -14.58 5.25 17.99
N LEU A 11 -15.04 4.88 19.18
CA LEU A 11 -14.68 3.61 19.83
C LEU A 11 -15.11 2.40 18.96
N LEU A 12 -16.32 2.41 18.44
CA LEU A 12 -16.83 1.34 17.58
C LEU A 12 -16.07 1.26 16.25
N ALA A 13 -15.65 2.39 15.68
CA ALA A 13 -14.81 2.42 14.50
C ALA A 13 -13.41 1.85 14.76
N ILE A 14 -12.81 2.13 15.92
CA ILE A 14 -11.52 1.55 16.34
C ILE A 14 -11.65 0.04 16.52
N ILE A 15 -12.72 -0.44 17.16
CA ILE A 15 -12.97 -1.88 17.31
C ILE A 15 -13.09 -2.56 15.95
N LEU A 16 -13.87 -1.99 15.02
CA LEU A 16 -13.98 -2.49 13.66
C LEU A 16 -12.61 -2.52 12.97
N PHE A 17 -11.82 -1.46 13.10
CA PHE A 17 -10.48 -1.38 12.53
C PHE A 17 -9.58 -2.53 13.05
N ILE A 18 -9.55 -2.77 14.36
CA ILE A 18 -8.76 -3.86 14.96
C ILE A 18 -9.22 -5.23 14.41
N ILE A 19 -10.53 -5.47 14.37
CA ILE A 19 -11.11 -6.71 13.83
C ILE A 19 -10.66 -6.89 12.37
N MET A 20 -10.76 -5.84 11.56
CA MET A 20 -10.39 -5.89 10.14
C MET A 20 -8.90 -6.11 9.93
N GLN A 21 -8.02 -5.53 10.74
CA GLN A 21 -6.58 -5.81 10.68
C GLN A 21 -6.26 -7.28 10.97
N LEU A 22 -6.92 -7.87 11.98
CA LEU A 22 -6.77 -9.30 12.29
C LEU A 22 -7.27 -10.20 11.14
N VAL A 23 -8.35 -9.81 10.48
CA VAL A 23 -8.93 -10.55 9.35
C VAL A 23 -8.10 -10.39 8.10
N LYS A 24 -7.71 -9.18 7.71
CA LYS A 24 -6.88 -8.91 6.53
C LYS A 24 -5.58 -9.70 6.54
N ASN A 25 -4.92 -9.77 7.70
CA ASN A 25 -3.67 -10.52 7.85
C ASN A 25 -3.84 -12.04 7.72
N LYS A 26 -5.06 -12.58 7.81
CA LYS A 26 -5.34 -14.02 7.86
C LYS A 26 -6.28 -14.52 6.78
N ALA A 27 -7.11 -13.65 6.19
CA ALA A 27 -8.14 -14.05 5.24
C ALA A 27 -7.57 -14.25 3.84
N LYS A 28 -7.72 -15.45 3.30
CA LYS A 28 -7.45 -15.76 1.89
C LYS A 28 -8.59 -15.32 0.96
N GLU A 29 -9.78 -15.13 1.49
CA GLU A 29 -11.00 -14.83 0.72
C GLU A 29 -11.30 -13.34 0.80
N LYS A 30 -11.10 -12.63 -0.31
CA LYS A 30 -11.35 -11.18 -0.43
C LYS A 30 -12.81 -10.80 -0.15
N THR A 31 -13.76 -11.69 -0.44
CA THR A 31 -15.20 -11.44 -0.21
C THR A 31 -15.51 -11.06 1.23
N LEU A 32 -14.75 -11.59 2.17
CA LEU A 32 -14.94 -11.31 3.59
C LEU A 32 -14.51 -9.91 4.00
N ILE A 33 -13.50 -9.38 3.34
CA ILE A 33 -13.01 -8.02 3.57
C ILE A 33 -14.11 -7.01 3.27
N TYR A 34 -14.99 -7.31 2.29
CA TYR A 34 -16.10 -6.42 1.91
C TYR A 34 -17.34 -6.60 2.78
N LEU A 35 -17.64 -7.83 3.18
CA LEU A 35 -18.89 -8.15 3.90
C LEU A 35 -18.78 -7.88 5.40
N LEU A 36 -17.63 -8.13 6.01
CA LEU A 36 -17.46 -8.04 7.46
C LEU A 36 -17.78 -6.65 8.03
N PRO A 37 -17.30 -5.53 7.44
CA PRO A 37 -17.69 -4.21 7.92
C PRO A 37 -19.19 -3.97 7.91
N ASN A 38 -19.88 -4.50 6.89
CA ASN A 38 -21.32 -4.35 6.73
C ASN A 38 -22.12 -5.19 7.73
N ILE A 39 -21.67 -6.41 7.99
CA ILE A 39 -22.24 -7.26 9.04
C ILE A 39 -22.06 -6.59 10.41
N TYR A 40 -20.87 -6.01 10.66
CA TYR A 40 -20.60 -5.27 11.89
C TYR A 40 -21.54 -4.08 12.07
N LEU A 41 -21.83 -3.30 11.01
CA LEU A 41 -22.78 -2.18 11.07
C LEU A 41 -24.18 -2.64 11.45
N ILE A 42 -24.65 -3.75 10.85
CA ILE A 42 -25.95 -4.33 11.17
C ILE A 42 -26.02 -4.71 12.66
N ILE A 43 -24.97 -5.33 13.17
CA ILE A 43 -24.89 -5.71 14.59
C ILE A 43 -24.91 -4.49 15.50
N VAL A 44 -24.09 -3.47 15.19
CA VAL A 44 -24.03 -2.23 15.96
C VAL A 44 -25.36 -1.50 15.97
N ALA A 45 -26.01 -1.34 14.80
CA ALA A 45 -27.34 -0.72 14.69
C ALA A 45 -28.42 -1.50 15.46
N SER A 46 -28.25 -2.81 15.52
CA SER A 46 -29.16 -3.68 16.25
C SER A 46 -29.03 -3.57 17.77
N ILE A 47 -27.79 -3.40 18.26
CA ILE A 47 -27.48 -3.26 19.70
C ILE A 47 -27.79 -1.85 20.19
N PHE A 48 -27.38 -0.85 19.42
CA PHE A 48 -27.47 0.56 19.75
C PHE A 48 -28.46 1.26 18.82
N LYS A 49 -29.76 1.09 19.10
CA LYS A 49 -30.84 1.69 18.27
C LYS A 49 -30.68 3.19 18.05
N GLU A 50 -30.17 3.91 19.05
CA GLU A 50 -29.91 5.35 19.01
C GLU A 50 -28.83 5.73 17.96
N LEU A 51 -27.89 4.81 17.68
CA LEU A 51 -26.84 5.01 16.68
C LEU A 51 -27.25 4.66 15.25
N LYS A 52 -28.45 4.09 15.04
CA LYS A 52 -28.90 3.62 13.73
C LYS A 52 -28.66 4.65 12.62
N ASN A 53 -29.03 5.90 12.84
CA ASN A 53 -28.89 6.98 11.85
C ASN A 53 -27.44 7.47 11.68
N TYR A 54 -26.55 7.10 12.59
CA TYR A 54 -25.14 7.55 12.62
C TYR A 54 -24.16 6.43 12.29
N THR A 55 -24.63 5.18 12.11
CA THR A 55 -23.76 4.02 11.86
C THR A 55 -22.87 4.19 10.65
N PHE A 56 -23.31 4.98 9.66
CA PHE A 56 -22.49 5.27 8.48
C PHE A 56 -21.20 6.04 8.80
N ILE A 57 -21.21 6.87 9.87
CA ILE A 57 -20.02 7.57 10.36
C ILE A 57 -18.96 6.58 10.82
N ILE A 58 -19.36 5.45 11.42
CA ILE A 58 -18.45 4.40 11.89
C ILE A 58 -17.66 3.83 10.71
N ILE A 59 -18.31 3.60 9.56
CA ILE A 59 -17.61 3.13 8.35
C ILE A 59 -16.64 4.17 7.81
N ILE A 60 -17.05 5.43 7.76
CA ILE A 60 -16.16 6.51 7.29
C ILE A 60 -14.91 6.59 8.17
N LEU A 61 -15.09 6.56 9.49
CA LEU A 61 -13.98 6.59 10.45
C LEU A 61 -13.09 5.34 10.31
N TYR A 62 -13.69 4.16 10.17
CA TYR A 62 -12.94 2.93 9.93
C TYR A 62 -12.09 3.02 8.67
N LEU A 63 -12.67 3.47 7.54
CA LEU A 63 -11.94 3.62 6.28
C LEU A 63 -10.82 4.67 6.38
N LEU A 64 -11.04 5.75 7.12
CA LEU A 64 -9.99 6.72 7.42
C LEU A 64 -8.85 6.09 8.22
N PHE A 65 -9.15 5.34 9.29
CA PHE A 65 -8.13 4.63 10.07
C PHE A 65 -7.38 3.60 9.23
N ASP A 66 -8.07 2.90 8.34
CA ASP A 66 -7.48 1.91 7.46
C ASP A 66 -6.53 2.56 6.43
N ILE A 67 -6.94 3.68 5.83
CA ILE A 67 -6.10 4.48 4.93
C ILE A 67 -4.87 5.03 5.68
N ILE A 68 -5.07 5.58 6.88
CA ILE A 68 -3.97 6.10 7.70
C ILE A 68 -2.97 4.99 8.04
N ASN A 69 -3.47 3.82 8.45
CA ASN A 69 -2.62 2.68 8.75
C ASN A 69 -1.82 2.20 7.53
N GLU A 70 -2.48 2.06 6.38
CA GLU A 70 -1.83 1.56 5.18
C GLU A 70 -0.75 2.51 4.65
N TYR A 71 -1.02 3.83 4.67
CA TYR A 71 -0.11 4.82 4.08
C TYR A 71 0.89 5.45 5.04
N ILE A 72 0.62 5.45 6.35
CA ILE A 72 1.46 6.13 7.34
C ILE A 72 2.26 5.13 8.17
N ILE A 73 1.64 4.01 8.56
CA ILE A 73 2.20 3.06 9.51
C ILE A 73 2.79 1.84 8.80
N SER A 74 2.10 1.29 7.79
CA SER A 74 2.59 0.10 7.12
C SER A 74 3.79 0.39 6.25
N ASN A 75 4.85 -0.37 6.46
CA ASN A 75 6.03 -0.33 5.62
C ASN A 75 5.72 -0.92 4.25
N LYS A 76 6.15 -0.27 3.23
CA LYS A 76 6.17 -0.36 1.75
C LYS A 76 6.02 -1.72 1.04
N GLU A 77 5.97 -2.84 1.74
CA GLU A 77 5.85 -4.17 1.12
C GLU A 77 4.49 -4.42 0.44
N THR A 78 3.49 -3.59 0.75
CA THR A 78 2.11 -3.73 0.27
C THR A 78 1.80 -2.93 -1.01
N LEU A 79 2.72 -2.09 -1.49
CA LEU A 79 2.49 -1.16 -2.61
C LEU A 79 2.19 -1.83 -3.96
N ILE A 80 2.59 -3.09 -4.13
CA ILE A 80 2.30 -3.86 -5.36
C ILE A 80 0.80 -4.12 -5.50
N ASP A 81 0.08 -4.21 -4.39
CA ASP A 81 -1.36 -4.43 -4.36
C ASP A 81 -2.18 -3.13 -4.21
N GLU A 82 -1.57 -1.95 -4.37
CA GLU A 82 -2.23 -0.64 -4.21
C GLU A 82 -3.53 -0.52 -5.02
N LYS A 83 -3.48 -0.93 -6.30
CA LYS A 83 -4.67 -0.90 -7.18
C LYS A 83 -5.79 -1.80 -6.65
N ASN A 84 -5.44 -2.95 -6.10
CA ASN A 84 -6.40 -3.87 -5.49
C ASN A 84 -6.91 -3.31 -4.17
N TYR A 85 -6.06 -2.68 -3.36
CA TYR A 85 -6.46 -2.02 -2.12
C TYR A 85 -7.50 -0.93 -2.35
N TYR A 86 -7.28 -0.01 -3.31
CA TYR A 86 -8.28 1.02 -3.64
C TYR A 86 -9.59 0.43 -4.12
N LYS A 87 -9.51 -0.59 -4.97
CA LYS A 87 -10.69 -1.29 -5.47
C LYS A 87 -11.46 -1.92 -4.32
N ASP A 88 -10.76 -2.57 -3.41
CA ASP A 88 -11.33 -3.26 -2.26
C ASP A 88 -11.97 -2.27 -1.27
N THR A 89 -11.29 -1.14 -0.99
CA THR A 89 -11.80 -0.05 -0.15
C THR A 89 -13.04 0.62 -0.77
N LEU A 90 -12.98 0.92 -2.06
CA LEU A 90 -14.12 1.50 -2.79
C LEU A 90 -15.32 0.55 -2.80
N LEU A 91 -15.09 -0.73 -3.05
CA LEU A 91 -16.14 -1.74 -3.06
C LEU A 91 -16.80 -1.88 -1.68
N THR A 92 -16.00 -1.91 -0.61
CA THR A 92 -16.49 -1.91 0.78
C THR A 92 -17.37 -0.69 1.05
N PHE A 93 -16.92 0.50 0.64
CA PHE A 93 -17.67 1.74 0.81
C PHE A 93 -19.01 1.72 0.04
N MET A 94 -19.00 1.29 -1.23
CA MET A 94 -20.21 1.18 -2.05
C MET A 94 -21.23 0.20 -1.45
N ILE A 95 -20.78 -0.97 -0.99
CA ILE A 95 -21.64 -1.95 -0.32
C ILE A 95 -22.22 -1.33 0.97
N SER A 96 -21.41 -0.59 1.73
CA SER A 96 -21.88 0.06 2.96
C SER A 96 -22.94 1.13 2.71
N ILE A 97 -22.87 1.89 1.62
CA ILE A 97 -23.92 2.83 1.21
C ILE A 97 -25.23 2.08 0.91
N ILE A 98 -25.13 0.96 0.20
CA ILE A 98 -26.30 0.15 -0.14
C ILE A 98 -26.94 -0.42 1.13
N VAL A 99 -26.13 -1.02 2.01
CA VAL A 99 -26.62 -1.59 3.29
C VAL A 99 -27.24 -0.50 4.16
N TYR A 100 -26.60 0.66 4.26
CA TYR A 100 -27.14 1.76 5.06
C TYR A 100 -28.49 2.26 4.52
N ASN A 101 -28.58 2.57 3.22
CA ASN A 101 -29.78 3.17 2.64
C ASN A 101 -30.94 2.18 2.49
N PHE A 102 -30.65 0.95 2.07
CA PHE A 102 -31.70 -0.02 1.75
C PHE A 102 -32.11 -0.90 2.93
N TYR A 103 -31.18 -1.13 3.86
CA TYR A 103 -31.43 -2.01 4.99
C TYR A 103 -31.60 -1.22 6.28
N LEU A 104 -30.58 -0.48 6.72
CA LEU A 104 -30.60 0.16 8.04
C LEU A 104 -31.66 1.26 8.16
N LEU A 105 -31.87 2.09 7.12
CA LEU A 105 -32.86 3.17 7.18
C LEU A 105 -34.31 2.70 7.03
N LYS A 106 -34.55 1.65 6.23
CA LYS A 106 -35.92 1.23 5.88
C LYS A 106 -36.51 0.16 6.78
N VAL A 107 -35.68 -0.63 7.46
CA VAL A 107 -36.14 -1.74 8.28
C VAL A 107 -36.37 -1.26 9.70
N GLU A 108 -37.60 -0.85 10.01
CA GLU A 108 -37.98 -0.43 11.36
C GLU A 108 -38.22 -1.60 12.33
N ASP A 109 -38.77 -2.75 11.84
CA ASP A 109 -39.25 -3.84 12.68
C ASP A 109 -38.83 -5.26 12.27
N ALA A 110 -37.82 -5.43 11.40
CA ALA A 110 -37.48 -6.74 10.84
C ALA A 110 -36.62 -7.65 11.74
N PHE A 111 -36.36 -7.27 12.96
CA PHE A 111 -35.60 -8.12 13.86
C PHE A 111 -36.52 -8.97 14.77
N ILE A 112 -36.64 -10.25 14.42
CA ILE A 112 -37.07 -11.33 15.29
C ILE A 112 -36.32 -11.22 16.61
N ASP A 113 -36.99 -11.41 17.72
CA ASP A 113 -36.57 -11.31 19.11
C ASP A 113 -35.04 -11.18 19.31
N MET A 114 -34.61 -9.94 19.60
CA MET A 114 -33.19 -9.51 19.57
C MET A 114 -32.26 -10.31 20.48
N ASN A 115 -32.77 -10.95 21.52
CA ASN A 115 -31.95 -11.70 22.46
C ASN A 115 -31.47 -13.04 21.88
N GLN A 116 -32.32 -13.72 21.12
CA GLN A 116 -31.95 -14.97 20.46
C GLN A 116 -31.04 -14.72 19.26
N PHE A 117 -31.31 -13.66 18.49
CA PHE A 117 -30.51 -13.30 17.31
C PHE A 117 -29.09 -12.79 17.69
N LYS A 118 -28.96 -12.04 18.81
CA LYS A 118 -27.64 -11.65 19.35
C LYS A 118 -26.76 -12.87 19.63
N ASN A 119 -27.29 -13.85 20.31
CA ASN A 119 -26.52 -15.06 20.67
C ASN A 119 -26.11 -15.84 19.44
N PHE A 120 -26.99 -15.97 18.43
CA PHE A 120 -26.70 -16.67 17.20
C PHE A 120 -25.62 -15.99 16.36
N ILE A 121 -25.68 -14.65 16.22
CA ILE A 121 -24.64 -13.89 15.51
C ILE A 121 -23.28 -13.99 16.20
N TRP A 122 -23.22 -13.90 17.52
CA TRP A 122 -21.96 -14.07 18.25
C TRP A 122 -21.37 -15.46 18.05
N VAL A 123 -22.20 -16.50 18.04
CA VAL A 123 -21.76 -17.87 17.73
C VAL A 123 -21.21 -17.96 16.31
N LEU A 124 -21.88 -17.37 15.31
CA LEU A 124 -21.39 -17.36 13.93
C LEU A 124 -20.07 -16.61 13.79
N ILE A 125 -19.92 -15.45 14.45
CA ILE A 125 -18.67 -14.68 14.45
C ILE A 125 -17.55 -15.48 15.09
N ILE A 126 -17.77 -16.10 16.23
CA ILE A 126 -16.77 -16.91 16.92
C ILE A 126 -16.37 -18.13 16.08
N LEU A 127 -17.35 -18.86 15.53
CA LEU A 127 -17.10 -19.99 14.65
C LEU A 127 -16.31 -19.56 13.40
N TYR A 128 -16.64 -18.42 12.86
CA TYR A 128 -15.99 -17.87 11.68
C TYR A 128 -14.55 -17.45 12.00
N ILE A 129 -14.31 -16.71 13.08
CA ILE A 129 -12.96 -16.37 13.56
C ILE A 129 -12.16 -17.65 13.83
N TYR A 130 -12.79 -18.65 14.45
CA TYR A 130 -12.15 -19.95 14.68
C TYR A 130 -11.75 -20.64 13.38
N GLN A 131 -12.61 -20.64 12.34
CA GLN A 131 -12.27 -21.21 11.02
C GLN A 131 -11.11 -20.47 10.36
N ILE A 132 -11.06 -19.13 10.44
CA ILE A 132 -9.93 -18.33 9.93
C ILE A 132 -8.64 -18.71 10.64
N LEU A 133 -8.67 -18.79 11.98
CA LEU A 133 -7.52 -19.16 12.79
C LEU A 133 -7.03 -20.58 12.50
N LYS A 134 -7.95 -21.50 12.23
CA LYS A 134 -7.63 -22.91 11.88
C LYS A 134 -7.05 -23.02 10.47
N LYS A 135 -7.58 -22.28 9.49
CA LYS A 135 -7.04 -22.23 8.11
C LYS A 135 -5.65 -21.57 8.06
N SER A 136 -5.40 -20.55 8.90
CA SER A 136 -4.11 -19.84 8.97
C SER A 136 -2.94 -20.74 9.38
N LYS A 137 -3.17 -21.78 10.19
CA LYS A 137 -2.11 -22.74 10.58
C LYS A 137 -1.64 -23.65 9.42
N LYS A 138 -2.34 -23.68 8.27
CA LYS A 138 -2.02 -24.53 7.12
C LYS A 138 -1.39 -23.79 5.93
N THR A 139 -1.12 -22.48 6.02
CA THR A 139 -0.51 -21.75 4.92
C THR A 139 1.00 -21.91 4.91
N ASN A 140 1.53 -22.42 3.83
CA ASN A 140 2.97 -22.53 3.59
C ASN A 140 3.53 -21.12 3.31
N PRO A 141 4.34 -20.51 4.20
CA PRO A 141 4.88 -19.16 3.99
C PRO A 141 5.75 -19.06 2.73
N LYS A 142 6.26 -20.19 2.23
CA LYS A 142 7.01 -20.27 0.96
C LYS A 142 6.16 -19.93 -0.27
N LYS A 143 4.85 -20.20 -0.25
CA LYS A 143 3.97 -19.95 -1.42
C LYS A 143 3.62 -18.47 -1.54
N GLU A 144 3.37 -17.79 -0.44
CA GLU A 144 3.07 -16.34 -0.44
C GLU A 144 4.30 -15.50 -0.86
N LYS A 145 5.48 -15.90 -0.40
CA LYS A 145 6.73 -15.26 -0.80
C LYS A 145 7.01 -15.45 -2.29
N ASN A 146 6.75 -16.63 -2.85
CA ASN A 146 6.88 -16.88 -4.29
C ASN A 146 5.92 -16.01 -5.12
N ASP A 147 4.66 -15.90 -4.70
CA ASP A 147 3.67 -15.10 -5.42
C ASP A 147 4.01 -13.60 -5.39
N TYR A 148 4.58 -13.11 -4.29
CA TYR A 148 5.09 -11.74 -4.17
C TYR A 148 6.29 -11.52 -5.10
N ASP A 149 7.28 -12.41 -5.08
CA ASP A 149 8.49 -12.30 -5.90
C ASP A 149 8.16 -12.33 -7.40
N VAL A 150 7.19 -13.15 -7.82
CA VAL A 150 6.71 -13.19 -9.22
C VAL A 150 6.08 -11.85 -9.61
N ARG A 151 5.14 -11.33 -8.81
CA ARG A 151 4.47 -10.04 -9.08
C ARG A 151 5.45 -8.87 -9.09
N PHE A 152 6.41 -8.86 -8.16
CA PHE A 152 7.45 -7.84 -8.11
C PHE A 152 8.33 -7.88 -9.37
N ARG A 153 8.72 -9.07 -9.83
CA ARG A 153 9.47 -9.25 -11.06
C ARG A 153 8.70 -8.73 -12.28
N GLU A 154 7.42 -9.06 -12.41
CA GLU A 154 6.56 -8.54 -13.47
C GLU A 154 6.46 -7.00 -13.44
N TYR A 155 6.27 -6.41 -12.27
CA TYR A 155 6.27 -4.96 -12.08
C TYR A 155 7.57 -4.32 -12.58
N VAL A 156 8.72 -4.87 -12.19
CA VAL A 156 10.03 -4.36 -12.60
C VAL A 156 10.20 -4.43 -14.10
N ILE A 157 9.88 -5.56 -14.75
CA ILE A 157 10.02 -5.78 -16.20
C ILE A 157 9.13 -4.82 -16.98
N LEU A 158 7.85 -4.67 -16.59
CA LEU A 158 6.91 -3.76 -17.25
C LEU A 158 7.36 -2.30 -17.16
N ASN A 159 7.82 -1.87 -15.98
CA ASN A 159 8.30 -0.49 -15.82
C ASN A 159 9.65 -0.27 -16.48
N TYR A 160 10.54 -1.26 -16.51
CA TYR A 160 11.78 -1.19 -17.28
C TYR A 160 11.51 -0.96 -18.76
N ALA A 161 10.64 -1.75 -19.38
CA ALA A 161 10.26 -1.56 -20.79
C ALA A 161 9.65 -0.17 -21.02
N LYS A 162 8.74 0.29 -20.15
CA LYS A 162 8.12 1.61 -20.22
C LYS A 162 9.16 2.74 -20.14
N PHE A 163 10.06 2.71 -19.17
CA PHE A 163 11.04 3.77 -18.97
C PHE A 163 12.17 3.70 -19.99
N LYS A 164 12.53 2.51 -20.48
CA LYS A 164 13.47 2.34 -21.58
C LYS A 164 12.96 3.01 -22.85
N ASN A 165 11.69 2.82 -23.19
CA ASN A 165 11.07 3.50 -24.34
C ASN A 165 11.06 5.03 -24.17
N LYS A 166 10.82 5.52 -22.94
CA LYS A 166 10.67 6.96 -22.68
C LYS A 166 12.00 7.70 -22.54
N TYR A 167 13.00 7.10 -21.88
CA TYR A 167 14.21 7.80 -21.45
C TYR A 167 15.52 7.19 -21.95
N SER A 168 15.47 6.23 -22.91
CA SER A 168 16.69 5.58 -23.42
C SER A 168 17.69 6.57 -24.01
N TYR A 169 17.21 7.61 -24.70
CA TYR A 169 18.07 8.65 -25.30
C TYR A 169 18.90 9.43 -24.26
N LEU A 170 18.43 9.52 -23.01
CA LEU A 170 19.18 10.16 -21.92
C LEU A 170 20.06 9.18 -21.14
N ILE A 171 19.56 7.95 -20.93
CA ILE A 171 20.20 6.97 -20.04
C ILE A 171 21.28 6.18 -20.77
N LYS A 172 21.15 5.95 -22.09
CA LYS A 172 22.09 5.15 -22.88
C LYS A 172 23.55 5.47 -22.53
N ASN A 173 24.31 4.42 -22.23
CA ASN A 173 25.73 4.50 -21.88
C ASN A 173 26.49 3.32 -22.49
N LYS A 174 27.82 3.48 -22.73
CA LYS A 174 28.69 2.38 -23.17
C LYS A 174 28.74 1.24 -22.15
N ASN A 175 28.56 1.55 -20.86
CA ASN A 175 28.55 0.57 -19.79
C ASN A 175 27.10 0.23 -19.36
N LYS A 176 26.70 -1.02 -19.59
CA LYS A 176 25.37 -1.52 -19.23
C LYS A 176 25.09 -1.49 -17.72
N THR A 177 26.12 -1.63 -16.88
CA THR A 177 25.93 -1.54 -15.43
C THR A 177 25.42 -0.16 -15.01
N ILE A 178 25.94 0.91 -15.60
CA ILE A 178 25.46 2.28 -15.36
C ILE A 178 24.00 2.41 -15.81
N GLU A 179 23.67 1.91 -16.99
CA GLU A 179 22.29 1.95 -17.51
C GLU A 179 21.32 1.23 -16.58
N ASN A 180 21.64 0.00 -16.18
CA ASN A 180 20.79 -0.81 -15.32
C ASN A 180 20.58 -0.15 -13.95
N VAL A 181 21.61 0.40 -13.35
CA VAL A 181 21.51 1.14 -12.06
C VAL A 181 20.62 2.38 -12.20
N LEU A 182 20.72 3.13 -13.31
CA LEU A 182 19.87 4.30 -13.53
C LEU A 182 18.39 3.92 -13.72
N TYR A 183 18.11 2.86 -14.47
CA TYR A 183 16.75 2.33 -14.58
C TYR A 183 16.23 1.81 -13.24
N SER A 184 17.08 1.16 -12.44
CA SER A 184 16.70 0.70 -11.09
C SER A 184 16.30 1.86 -10.19
N PHE A 185 16.97 3.00 -10.27
CA PHE A 185 16.59 4.22 -9.53
C PHE A 185 15.21 4.73 -9.96
N ILE A 186 14.94 4.83 -11.27
CA ILE A 186 13.65 5.30 -11.78
C ILE A 186 12.52 4.36 -11.34
N ILE A 187 12.74 3.04 -11.47
CA ILE A 187 11.75 2.03 -11.11
C ILE A 187 11.47 2.07 -9.61
N TYR A 188 12.53 2.17 -8.80
CA TYR A 188 12.40 2.28 -7.34
C TYR A 188 11.65 3.55 -6.93
N GLU A 189 12.02 4.71 -7.47
CA GLU A 189 11.32 5.97 -7.18
C GLU A 189 9.86 5.95 -7.66
N ASN A 190 9.58 5.37 -8.82
CA ASN A 190 8.22 5.20 -9.30
C ASN A 190 7.42 4.25 -8.40
N TYR A 191 8.07 3.19 -7.91
CA TYR A 191 7.46 2.23 -6.98
C TYR A 191 7.06 2.89 -5.66
N ILE A 192 7.96 3.69 -5.06
CA ILE A 192 7.69 4.39 -3.80
C ILE A 192 6.70 5.55 -3.97
N ASN A 193 6.72 6.23 -5.11
CA ASN A 193 5.91 7.42 -5.37
C ASN A 193 4.62 7.08 -6.14
N SER A 194 4.20 5.80 -6.15
CA SER A 194 2.93 5.40 -6.77
C SER A 194 1.73 5.81 -5.92
N GLY A 195 0.59 6.06 -6.56
CA GLY A 195 -0.69 6.30 -5.91
C GLY A 195 -0.71 7.49 -4.93
N LEU A 196 -1.36 7.30 -3.77
CA LEU A 196 -1.50 8.32 -2.72
C LEU A 196 -0.16 8.69 -2.07
N ASN A 197 0.83 7.80 -2.07
CA ASN A 197 2.15 8.09 -1.53
C ASN A 197 2.78 9.31 -2.21
N LYS A 198 2.51 9.51 -3.50
CA LYS A 198 2.94 10.72 -4.23
C LYS A 198 2.41 12.00 -3.59
N TYR A 199 1.12 12.01 -3.23
CA TYR A 199 0.48 13.18 -2.62
C TYR A 199 0.94 13.39 -1.18
N ILE A 200 1.05 12.32 -0.39
CA ILE A 200 1.56 12.39 0.99
C ILE A 200 3.01 12.87 1.00
N LYS A 201 3.85 12.36 0.11
CA LYS A 201 5.24 12.81 -0.03
C LYS A 201 5.30 14.28 -0.46
N MET A 202 4.44 14.70 -1.39
CA MET A 202 4.34 16.10 -1.83
C MET A 202 3.94 17.03 -0.67
N ILE A 203 3.01 16.61 0.20
CA ILE A 203 2.61 17.34 1.40
C ILE A 203 3.77 17.39 2.40
N LYS A 204 4.43 16.27 2.68
CA LYS A 204 5.61 16.21 3.56
C LYS A 204 6.75 17.09 3.04
N HIS A 205 7.02 17.10 1.74
CA HIS A 205 8.04 17.96 1.14
C HIS A 205 7.70 19.44 1.29
N ARG A 206 6.43 19.83 1.12
CA ARG A 206 5.99 21.22 1.38
C ARG A 206 6.13 21.63 2.84
N LEU A 207 5.77 20.74 3.76
CA LEU A 207 5.88 21.01 5.20
C LEU A 207 7.33 21.09 5.69
N ASN A 208 8.23 20.32 5.08
CA ASN A 208 9.64 20.24 5.50
C ASN A 208 10.57 21.10 4.64
N ASN A 209 10.06 21.95 3.75
CA ASN A 209 10.84 22.75 2.79
C ASN A 209 11.87 21.94 1.99
N LEU A 210 11.58 20.67 1.71
CA LEU A 210 12.45 19.80 0.92
C LEU A 210 12.14 19.99 -0.56
N ASN A 211 13.05 20.63 -1.28
CA ASN A 211 12.94 20.90 -2.71
C ASN A 211 13.48 19.72 -3.52
N VAL A 212 12.67 18.67 -3.71
CA VAL A 212 13.05 17.45 -4.44
C VAL A 212 12.23 17.35 -5.73
N TYR A 213 12.91 17.28 -6.88
CA TYR A 213 12.30 17.38 -8.18
C TYR A 213 12.66 16.24 -9.14
N GLY A 214 11.80 16.07 -10.15
CA GLY A 214 11.96 15.12 -11.24
C GLY A 214 11.81 13.66 -10.83
N ILE A 215 11.84 12.79 -11.84
CA ILE A 215 11.64 11.34 -11.63
C ILE A 215 12.75 10.70 -10.78
N MET A 216 13.96 11.30 -10.81
CA MET A 216 15.09 10.87 -10.00
C MET A 216 15.11 11.50 -8.60
N GLN A 217 14.10 12.27 -8.21
CA GLN A 217 14.00 12.90 -6.88
C GLN A 217 15.31 13.57 -6.45
N VAL A 218 15.78 14.52 -7.26
CA VAL A 218 17.01 15.28 -6.99
C VAL A 218 16.69 16.48 -6.13
N ASN A 219 17.47 16.70 -5.07
CA ASN A 219 17.37 17.91 -4.24
C ASN A 219 17.97 19.11 -5.00
N SER A 220 17.19 20.19 -5.15
CA SER A 220 17.57 21.39 -5.88
C SER A 220 16.79 22.59 -5.40
N ASP A 221 17.42 23.77 -5.44
CA ASP A 221 16.76 25.05 -5.12
C ASP A 221 15.87 25.54 -6.26
N LYS A 222 16.00 24.94 -7.46
CA LYS A 222 15.18 25.23 -8.64
C LYS A 222 14.40 24.02 -9.06
N TYR A 223 13.21 24.25 -9.64
CA TYR A 223 12.44 23.19 -10.24
C TYR A 223 13.27 22.46 -11.32
N LEU A 224 13.25 21.14 -11.28
CA LEU A 224 13.87 20.27 -12.26
C LEU A 224 12.82 19.39 -12.94
N SER A 225 12.90 19.29 -14.26
CA SER A 225 12.15 18.31 -15.04
C SER A 225 12.65 16.88 -14.78
N ASP A 226 11.87 15.91 -15.23
CA ASP A 226 12.28 14.50 -15.20
C ASP A 226 13.62 14.29 -15.93
N GLU A 227 13.78 14.91 -17.09
CA GLU A 227 14.97 14.81 -17.94
C GLU A 227 16.21 15.41 -17.27
N GLU A 228 16.10 16.61 -16.73
CA GLU A 228 17.19 17.27 -15.98
C GLU A 228 17.60 16.44 -14.76
N SER A 229 16.64 15.89 -14.03
CA SER A 229 16.93 15.04 -12.88
C SER A 229 17.68 13.76 -13.26
N ILE A 230 17.36 13.17 -14.43
CA ILE A 230 18.06 12.01 -15.00
C ILE A 230 19.51 12.38 -15.34
N VAL A 231 19.72 13.49 -16.04
CA VAL A 231 21.06 13.94 -16.45
C VAL A 231 21.95 14.20 -15.25
N ILE A 232 21.44 14.90 -14.23
CA ILE A 232 22.19 15.18 -12.99
C ILE A 232 22.58 13.87 -12.29
N THR A 233 21.62 12.93 -12.14
CA THR A 233 21.89 11.65 -11.49
C THR A 233 22.85 10.80 -12.30
N LYS A 234 22.70 10.75 -13.62
CA LYS A 234 23.64 10.05 -14.53
C LYS A 234 25.06 10.54 -14.36
N ASN A 235 25.27 11.85 -14.34
CA ASN A 235 26.61 12.43 -14.19
C ASN A 235 27.23 12.02 -12.83
N LYS A 236 26.46 12.02 -11.75
CA LYS A 236 26.93 11.54 -10.42
C LYS A 236 27.36 10.07 -10.47
N VAL A 237 26.53 9.21 -11.07
CA VAL A 237 26.80 7.77 -11.19
C VAL A 237 28.01 7.50 -12.08
N VAL A 238 28.14 8.16 -13.22
CA VAL A 238 29.29 8.03 -14.13
C VAL A 238 30.58 8.48 -13.44
N ASN A 239 30.56 9.62 -12.78
CA ASN A 239 31.73 10.13 -12.05
C ASN A 239 32.17 9.17 -10.93
N LYS A 240 31.22 8.58 -10.19
CA LYS A 240 31.54 7.58 -9.17
C LYS A 240 32.10 6.30 -9.81
N TYR A 241 31.47 5.81 -10.90
CA TYR A 241 31.95 4.63 -11.63
C TYR A 241 33.40 4.79 -12.08
N ASN A 242 33.75 5.93 -12.67
CA ASN A 242 35.11 6.19 -13.12
C ASN A 242 36.15 6.18 -11.99
N LYS A 243 35.74 6.50 -10.76
CA LYS A 243 36.59 6.45 -9.58
C LYS A 243 36.81 5.04 -9.02
N ILE A 244 35.79 4.15 -9.17
CA ILE A 244 35.79 2.84 -8.49
C ILE A 244 36.03 1.66 -9.45
N LYS A 245 36.00 1.85 -10.76
CA LYS A 245 36.06 0.77 -11.77
C LYS A 245 37.27 -0.16 -11.67
N ASN A 246 38.32 0.26 -10.99
CA ASN A 246 39.59 -0.49 -10.82
C ASN A 246 39.71 -1.12 -9.42
N ASN A 247 38.71 -1.02 -8.55
CA ASN A 247 38.77 -1.54 -7.21
C ASN A 247 37.98 -2.86 -7.12
N ASP A 248 38.44 -3.81 -6.31
CA ASP A 248 37.76 -5.08 -6.02
C ASP A 248 36.56 -4.89 -5.08
N ILE A 249 35.66 -3.98 -5.42
CA ILE A 249 34.49 -3.62 -4.61
C ILE A 249 33.23 -3.96 -5.39
N ASN A 250 32.14 -4.28 -4.69
CA ASN A 250 30.83 -4.43 -5.34
C ASN A 250 30.40 -3.10 -5.99
N ILE A 251 30.69 -2.97 -7.27
CA ILE A 251 30.49 -1.76 -8.08
C ILE A 251 29.03 -1.30 -8.01
N ILE A 252 28.07 -2.23 -8.13
CA ILE A 252 26.63 -1.91 -8.14
C ILE A 252 26.22 -1.26 -6.81
N GLU A 253 26.59 -1.86 -5.69
CA GLU A 253 26.29 -1.31 -4.36
C GLU A 253 26.87 0.08 -4.17
N GLU A 254 28.12 0.29 -4.58
CA GLU A 254 28.80 1.60 -4.46
C GLU A 254 28.17 2.66 -5.37
N LEU A 255 27.66 2.28 -6.54
CA LEU A 255 26.90 3.19 -7.40
C LEU A 255 25.55 3.57 -6.78
N ILE A 256 24.86 2.61 -6.14
CA ILE A 256 23.60 2.87 -5.45
C ILE A 256 23.81 3.80 -4.25
N LYS A 257 24.92 3.66 -3.53
CA LYS A 257 25.32 4.54 -2.40
C LYS A 257 25.54 6.00 -2.81
N THR A 258 25.68 6.31 -4.10
CA THR A 258 25.74 7.72 -4.56
C THR A 258 24.46 8.50 -4.29
N LYS A 259 23.34 7.79 -4.12
CA LYS A 259 22.02 8.38 -3.97
C LYS A 259 21.32 7.97 -2.68
N TYR A 260 21.55 6.76 -2.18
CA TYR A 260 20.86 6.19 -1.03
C TYR A 260 21.84 5.72 0.03
N SER A 261 21.54 6.03 1.30
CA SER A 261 22.36 5.62 2.46
C SER A 261 21.72 4.49 3.27
N ASP A 262 20.40 4.29 3.13
CA ASP A 262 19.66 3.27 3.86
C ASP A 262 19.96 1.88 3.28
N LYS A 263 20.39 0.95 4.16
CA LYS A 263 20.76 -0.42 3.78
C LYS A 263 19.57 -1.23 3.20
N LEU A 264 18.34 -0.99 3.68
CA LEU A 264 17.16 -1.68 3.16
C LEU A 264 16.84 -1.20 1.75
N VAL A 265 16.89 0.11 1.53
CA VAL A 265 16.70 0.72 0.21
C VAL A 265 17.73 0.21 -0.79
N ILE A 266 19.00 0.14 -0.38
CA ILE A 266 20.09 -0.38 -1.23
C ILE A 266 19.80 -1.83 -1.66
N LYS A 267 19.37 -2.70 -0.74
CA LYS A 267 19.02 -4.09 -1.04
C LYS A 267 17.85 -4.21 -2.05
N GLU A 268 16.82 -3.38 -1.89
CA GLU A 268 15.69 -3.37 -2.83
C GLU A 268 16.12 -2.95 -4.23
N ILE A 269 16.97 -1.91 -4.33
CA ILE A 269 17.46 -1.43 -5.63
C ILE A 269 18.38 -2.47 -6.27
N ILE A 270 19.23 -3.18 -5.50
CA ILE A 270 20.03 -4.30 -5.99
C ILE A 270 19.11 -5.37 -6.57
N LYS A 271 18.04 -5.76 -5.87
CA LYS A 271 17.06 -6.74 -6.36
C LYS A 271 16.42 -6.30 -7.68
N ILE A 272 16.09 -5.01 -7.84
CA ILE A 272 15.58 -4.46 -9.10
C ILE A 272 16.64 -4.59 -10.20
N ASN A 273 17.89 -4.23 -9.90
CA ASN A 273 19.01 -4.30 -10.85
C ASN A 273 19.24 -5.74 -11.34
N ASP A 274 19.22 -6.71 -10.44
CA ASP A 274 19.40 -8.13 -10.77
C ASP A 274 18.29 -8.62 -11.71
N ILE A 275 17.02 -8.21 -11.46
CA ILE A 275 15.90 -8.55 -12.34
C ILE A 275 16.08 -7.95 -13.73
N ILE A 276 16.56 -6.70 -13.83
CA ILE A 276 16.82 -6.03 -15.13
C ILE A 276 17.97 -6.73 -15.86
N GLU A 277 19.02 -7.11 -15.15
CA GLU A 277 20.18 -7.82 -15.72
C GLU A 277 19.77 -9.18 -16.28
N ASP A 278 19.00 -9.96 -15.51
CA ASP A 278 18.48 -11.25 -15.95
C ASP A 278 17.54 -11.13 -17.17
N PHE A 279 16.75 -10.06 -17.24
CA PHE A 279 15.87 -9.81 -18.37
C PHE A 279 16.63 -9.44 -19.66
N ASN A 280 17.83 -8.87 -19.54
CA ASN A 280 18.65 -8.44 -20.68
C ASN A 280 19.65 -9.53 -21.15
N LYS A 281 19.78 -10.67 -20.45
CA LYS A 281 20.55 -11.86 -20.89
C LYS A 281 19.77 -12.66 -21.89
#